data_b9dd89129c129d12bcd9862de2087284
#
_entry.id   b9dd89129c129d12bcd9862de2087284
#
_cell.length_a   1.000
_cell.length_b   1.000
_cell.length_c   1.000
_cell.angle_alpha   90.00
_cell.angle_beta   90.00
_cell.angle_gamma   90.00
#
_symmetry.space_group_name_H-M   'P 1'
#
loop_
_entity.id
_entity.type
_entity.pdbx_description
1 polymer ?
#
loop_
_entity_poly.entity_id
_entity_poly.type
_entity_poly.pdbx_seq_one_letter_code
_entity_poly.pdbx_strand_id
1 'polypeptide(L)'
;MSEVRAETKMNDQCGEQSAVAKESRLFNNIKWKTASEQDNFGYDIYRADSEDGEYKIVNEDTLEGAGTTGDSTSYAFKDDSIDPCKQYYYYIESISMDGVREAFTPKFQSKLKLQVK
;
A
#
# COMPACT_ATOMS: atom_id res chain seq x y z
N MET A 1 -8.38 -12.56 34.66
CA MET A 1 -7.91 -11.16 34.55
C MET A 1 -6.70 -11.05 33.65
N SER A 2 -5.77 -11.98 33.70
CA SER A 2 -4.59 -11.92 32.85
C SER A 2 -4.92 -12.05 31.37
N GLU A 3 -5.93 -12.83 31.04
CA GLU A 3 -6.34 -12.95 29.64
C GLU A 3 -6.82 -11.63 29.06
N VAL A 4 -7.56 -10.90 29.88
CA VAL A 4 -8.07 -9.59 29.46
C VAL A 4 -6.89 -8.66 29.18
N ARG A 5 -5.88 -8.70 30.05
CA ARG A 5 -4.71 -7.86 29.89
C ARG A 5 -3.93 -8.20 28.63
N ALA A 6 -3.79 -9.49 28.34
CA ALA A 6 -3.08 -9.92 27.13
C ALA A 6 -3.82 -9.47 25.87
N GLU A 7 -5.13 -9.59 25.86
CA GLU A 7 -5.93 -9.14 24.73
C GLU A 7 -5.83 -7.64 24.56
N THR A 8 -5.88 -6.90 25.66
CA THR A 8 -5.76 -5.45 25.60
C THR A 8 -4.41 -5.08 24.99
N LYS A 9 -3.35 -5.77 25.38
CA LYS A 9 -2.04 -5.49 24.86
C LYS A 9 -1.97 -5.72 23.35
N MET A 10 -2.60 -6.79 22.86
CA MET A 10 -2.67 -7.02 21.42
C MET A 10 -3.49 -5.92 20.73
N ASN A 11 -4.60 -5.53 21.35
CA ASN A 11 -5.45 -4.50 20.78
C ASN A 11 -4.77 -3.15 20.73
N ASP A 12 -3.79 -2.92 21.61
CA ASP A 12 -3.04 -1.67 21.59
C ASP A 12 -2.24 -1.49 20.30
N GLN A 13 -2.04 -2.58 19.57
CA GLN A 13 -1.35 -2.50 18.29
C GLN A 13 -2.29 -2.25 17.12
N CYS A 14 -3.59 -2.24 17.39
CA CYS A 14 -4.58 -1.93 16.38
C CYS A 14 -4.80 -0.43 16.33
N GLY A 15 -5.40 0.03 15.26
CA GLY A 15 -5.69 1.44 15.05
C GLY A 15 -4.59 2.11 14.24
N GLU A 16 -4.76 3.40 14.01
CA GLU A 16 -3.79 4.14 13.22
C GLU A 16 -2.50 4.30 14.01
N GLN A 17 -1.40 4.41 13.26
CA GLN A 17 -0.07 4.34 13.85
C GLN A 17 0.64 5.68 13.94
N SER A 18 -0.08 6.79 13.85
CA SER A 18 0.57 8.11 13.83
C SER A 18 1.40 8.39 15.08
N ALA A 19 0.99 7.81 16.22
CA ALA A 19 1.73 7.97 17.48
C ALA A 19 2.89 7.01 17.63
N VAL A 20 3.04 6.05 16.73
CA VAL A 20 4.12 5.08 16.76
C VAL A 20 5.31 5.64 16.01
N ALA A 21 6.52 5.47 16.55
CA ALA A 21 7.72 5.90 15.85
C ALA A 21 7.77 5.26 14.46
N LYS A 22 8.15 6.04 13.47
CA LYS A 22 8.06 5.62 12.07
C LYS A 22 8.78 4.30 11.82
N GLU A 23 9.95 4.12 12.38
CA GLU A 23 10.74 2.91 12.19
C GLU A 23 10.17 1.70 12.90
N SER A 24 9.19 1.91 13.78
CA SER A 24 8.55 0.82 14.52
C SER A 24 7.16 0.47 13.98
N ARG A 25 6.69 1.20 12.96
CA ARG A 25 5.36 0.97 12.41
C ARG A 25 5.33 -0.30 11.58
N LEU A 26 4.21 -1.00 11.67
CA LEU A 26 3.92 -2.09 10.76
C LEU A 26 3.46 -1.48 9.42
N PHE A 27 3.69 -2.19 8.35
CA PHE A 27 3.40 -1.65 7.03
C PHE A 27 3.05 -2.77 6.06
N ASN A 28 2.33 -2.39 5.00
CA ASN A 28 2.13 -3.24 3.84
C ASN A 28 3.17 -2.86 2.80
N ASN A 29 3.91 -3.85 2.32
CA ASN A 29 4.93 -3.62 1.31
C ASN A 29 4.35 -4.01 -0.04
N ILE A 30 4.09 -3.01 -0.88
CA ILE A 30 3.51 -3.22 -2.20
C ILE A 30 4.66 -3.22 -3.20
N LYS A 31 4.81 -4.34 -3.91
CA LYS A 31 5.90 -4.52 -4.87
C LYS A 31 5.33 -4.87 -6.22
N TRP A 32 5.94 -4.33 -7.26
CA TRP A 32 5.59 -4.72 -8.63
C TRP A 32 6.81 -4.58 -9.51
N LYS A 33 6.73 -5.19 -10.67
CA LYS A 33 7.84 -5.22 -11.60
C LYS A 33 7.31 -5.11 -13.01
N THR A 34 8.00 -4.34 -13.84
CA THR A 34 7.68 -4.23 -15.25
C THR A 34 8.75 -4.92 -16.06
N ALA A 35 8.37 -5.55 -17.15
CA ALA A 35 9.34 -6.14 -18.10
C ALA A 35 9.97 -5.06 -18.97
N SER A 36 9.18 -4.05 -19.31
CA SER A 36 9.62 -2.89 -20.09
C SER A 36 8.60 -1.77 -19.84
N GLU A 37 8.99 -0.54 -20.18
CA GLU A 37 8.09 0.59 -20.04
C GLU A 37 8.20 1.49 -21.27
N GLN A 38 7.09 2.15 -21.59
CA GLN A 38 7.06 3.12 -22.66
C GLN A 38 6.29 4.35 -22.19
N ASP A 39 6.95 5.51 -22.24
CA ASP A 39 6.37 6.81 -21.88
C ASP A 39 5.70 6.76 -20.51
N ASN A 40 6.33 6.10 -19.55
CA ASN A 40 5.77 5.96 -18.21
C ASN A 40 6.35 7.02 -17.28
N PHE A 41 5.49 7.95 -16.86
CA PHE A 41 5.87 8.99 -15.92
C PHE A 41 5.99 8.44 -14.49
N GLY A 42 5.04 7.60 -14.07
CA GLY A 42 5.09 7.08 -12.72
C GLY A 42 3.85 6.30 -12.32
N TYR A 43 3.75 6.10 -11.01
CA TYR A 43 2.68 5.28 -10.41
C TYR A 43 2.14 5.95 -9.17
N ASP A 44 0.83 5.79 -8.97
CA ASP A 44 0.17 6.14 -7.72
C ASP A 44 -0.50 4.89 -7.16
N ILE A 45 -0.48 4.77 -5.84
CA ILE A 45 -1.05 3.61 -5.14
C ILE A 45 -2.32 4.04 -4.44
N TYR A 46 -3.39 3.29 -4.66
CA TYR A 46 -4.70 3.56 -4.08
C TYR A 46 -5.10 2.46 -3.13
N ARG A 47 -5.80 2.83 -2.08
CA ARG A 47 -6.18 1.92 -1.00
C ARG A 47 -7.63 2.16 -0.59
N ALA A 48 -8.35 1.08 -0.27
CA ALA A 48 -9.69 1.12 0.29
C ALA A 48 -9.83 0.10 1.40
N ASP A 49 -10.82 0.29 2.26
CA ASP A 49 -11.10 -0.64 3.35
C ASP A 49 -11.86 -1.88 2.86
N SER A 50 -12.48 -1.80 1.70
CA SER A 50 -13.21 -2.93 1.12
C SER A 50 -13.04 -2.88 -0.39
N GLU A 51 -13.27 -4.03 -1.04
CA GLU A 51 -13.05 -4.15 -2.48
C GLU A 51 -13.85 -3.13 -3.27
N ASP A 52 -15.09 -2.92 -2.87
CA ASP A 52 -15.97 -1.97 -3.55
C ASP A 52 -16.04 -0.63 -2.85
N GLY A 53 -15.13 -0.37 -1.92
CA GLY A 53 -15.10 0.85 -1.15
C GLY A 53 -14.49 2.01 -1.93
N GLU A 54 -14.32 3.12 -1.24
CA GLU A 54 -13.73 4.31 -1.80
C GLU A 54 -12.20 4.20 -1.73
N TYR A 55 -11.55 4.24 -2.89
CA TYR A 55 -10.10 4.17 -2.97
C TYR A 55 -9.51 5.56 -2.90
N LYS A 56 -8.49 5.70 -2.06
CA LYS A 56 -7.78 6.97 -1.89
C LYS A 56 -6.30 6.73 -2.08
N ILE A 57 -5.64 7.74 -2.63
CA ILE A 57 -4.20 7.68 -2.86
C ILE A 57 -3.47 7.66 -1.51
N VAL A 58 -2.45 6.81 -1.40
CA VAL A 58 -1.71 6.67 -0.14
C VAL A 58 -0.25 7.12 -0.24
N ASN A 59 0.29 7.30 -1.44
CA ASN A 59 1.63 7.84 -1.60
C ASN A 59 1.56 9.35 -1.68
N GLU A 60 2.47 10.03 -0.98
CA GLU A 60 2.49 11.50 -0.98
C GLU A 60 2.93 12.02 -2.34
N ASP A 61 3.97 11.41 -2.88
CA ASP A 61 4.51 11.80 -4.17
C ASP A 61 4.40 10.63 -5.13
N THR A 62 4.08 10.93 -6.38
CA THR A 62 4.05 9.90 -7.43
C THR A 62 5.40 9.19 -7.49
N LEU A 63 5.39 7.87 -7.53
CA LEU A 63 6.60 7.09 -7.69
C LEU A 63 7.09 7.23 -9.12
N GLU A 64 8.33 7.67 -9.26
CA GLU A 64 8.90 7.94 -10.58
C GLU A 64 9.02 6.66 -11.39
N GLY A 65 8.49 6.69 -12.61
CA GLY A 65 8.63 5.58 -13.54
C GLY A 65 9.95 5.64 -14.28
N ALA A 66 10.20 4.65 -15.11
CA ALA A 66 11.46 4.53 -15.85
C ALA A 66 11.41 5.19 -17.23
N GLY A 67 10.31 5.87 -17.56
CA GLY A 67 10.17 6.50 -18.86
C GLY A 67 9.98 5.46 -19.96
N THR A 68 10.97 5.34 -20.82
CA THR A 68 10.97 4.32 -21.86
C THR A 68 12.22 3.47 -21.73
N THR A 69 12.03 2.17 -21.49
CA THR A 69 13.16 1.25 -21.36
C THR A 69 12.73 -0.16 -21.76
N GLY A 70 13.63 -0.89 -22.36
CA GLY A 70 13.44 -2.30 -22.64
C GLY A 70 13.84 -3.20 -21.50
N ASP A 71 14.40 -2.64 -20.44
CA ASP A 71 14.84 -3.39 -19.27
C ASP A 71 13.74 -3.51 -18.24
N SER A 72 13.81 -4.56 -17.43
CA SER A 72 12.85 -4.71 -16.33
C SER A 72 13.18 -3.72 -15.22
N THR A 73 12.13 -3.25 -14.55
CA THR A 73 12.25 -2.31 -13.44
C THR A 73 11.40 -2.82 -12.29
N SER A 74 11.96 -2.79 -11.08
CA SER A 74 11.25 -3.21 -9.87
C SER A 74 10.91 -1.99 -9.02
N TYR A 75 9.71 -2.01 -8.46
CA TYR A 75 9.22 -0.93 -7.62
C TYR A 75 8.75 -1.48 -6.29
N ALA A 76 8.79 -0.65 -5.28
CA ALA A 76 8.26 -1.00 -3.97
C ALA A 76 7.74 0.26 -3.30
N PHE A 77 6.62 0.12 -2.61
CA PHE A 77 6.06 1.19 -1.79
C PHE A 77 5.66 0.62 -0.45
N LYS A 78 6.05 1.33 0.60
CA LYS A 78 5.75 0.93 1.98
C LYS A 78 4.61 1.79 2.49
N ASP A 79 3.46 1.15 2.73
CA ASP A 79 2.29 1.84 3.27
C ASP A 79 2.25 1.58 4.78
N ASP A 80 2.71 2.55 5.55
CA ASP A 80 2.73 2.46 7.02
C ASP A 80 1.61 3.27 7.66
N SER A 81 0.67 3.76 6.87
CA SER A 81 -0.50 4.48 7.39
C SER A 81 -1.67 3.55 7.62
N ILE A 82 -1.41 2.27 7.77
CA ILE A 82 -2.44 1.25 7.95
C ILE A 82 -2.77 1.05 9.43
N ASP A 83 -3.93 0.44 9.66
CA ASP A 83 -4.28 -0.19 10.92
C ASP A 83 -3.80 -1.63 10.82
N PRO A 84 -2.85 -2.09 11.67
CA PRO A 84 -2.29 -3.43 11.52
C PRO A 84 -3.28 -4.57 11.67
N CYS A 85 -4.44 -4.29 12.24
CA CYS A 85 -5.48 -5.30 12.46
C CYS A 85 -6.53 -5.34 11.35
N LYS A 86 -6.33 -4.58 10.29
CA LYS A 86 -7.23 -4.54 9.15
C LYS A 86 -6.57 -5.06 7.90
N GLN A 87 -7.38 -5.61 7.02
CA GLN A 87 -6.97 -5.90 5.66
C GLN A 87 -7.46 -4.81 4.75
N TYR A 88 -6.68 -4.48 3.75
CA TYR A 88 -6.99 -3.41 2.82
C TYR A 88 -6.97 -3.96 1.40
N TYR A 89 -7.58 -3.19 0.51
CA TYR A 89 -7.54 -3.45 -0.92
C TYR A 89 -6.77 -2.34 -1.58
N TYR A 90 -5.99 -2.68 -2.58
CA TYR A 90 -5.13 -1.75 -3.30
C TYR A 90 -5.28 -1.93 -4.78
N TYR A 91 -4.97 -0.89 -5.52
CA TYR A 91 -4.59 -1.03 -6.92
C TYR A 91 -3.54 0.02 -7.24
N ILE A 92 -2.79 -0.24 -8.31
CA ILE A 92 -1.73 0.65 -8.76
C ILE A 92 -2.19 1.28 -10.07
N GLU A 93 -2.03 2.58 -10.16
CA GLU A 93 -2.37 3.36 -11.35
C GLU A 93 -1.09 3.81 -12.01
N SER A 94 -0.99 3.61 -13.32
CA SER A 94 0.15 4.13 -14.08
C SER A 94 -0.23 5.47 -14.68
N ILE A 95 0.76 6.34 -14.82
CA ILE A 95 0.58 7.69 -15.37
C ILE A 95 1.58 7.83 -16.51
N SER A 96 1.08 8.15 -17.70
CA SER A 96 1.95 8.35 -18.85
C SER A 96 2.57 9.75 -18.82
N MET A 97 3.58 9.96 -19.66
CA MET A 97 4.20 11.29 -19.80
C MET A 97 3.19 12.33 -20.24
N ASP A 98 2.12 11.91 -20.90
CA ASP A 98 1.05 12.81 -21.33
C ASP A 98 0.01 13.04 -20.25
N GLY A 99 0.18 12.41 -19.08
CA GLY A 99 -0.76 12.56 -17.97
C GLY A 99 -1.95 11.63 -18.02
N VAL A 100 -1.97 10.65 -18.92
CA VAL A 100 -3.04 9.67 -19.00
C VAL A 100 -2.89 8.66 -17.88
N ARG A 101 -3.98 8.42 -17.15
CA ARG A 101 -3.98 7.50 -16.01
C ARG A 101 -4.75 6.24 -16.35
N GLU A 102 -4.17 5.10 -15.97
CA GLU A 102 -4.78 3.80 -16.24
C GLU A 102 -4.50 2.87 -15.07
N ALA A 103 -5.48 2.02 -14.76
CA ALA A 103 -5.25 0.99 -13.74
C ALA A 103 -4.18 0.03 -14.27
N PHE A 104 -3.07 -0.03 -13.58
CA PHE A 104 -1.95 -0.91 -13.94
C PHE A 104 -2.15 -2.31 -13.43
N THR A 105 -2.80 -2.44 -12.26
CA THR A 105 -3.11 -3.74 -11.67
C THR A 105 -4.60 -3.85 -11.42
N PRO A 106 -5.12 -5.08 -11.32
CA PRO A 106 -6.44 -5.26 -10.72
C PRO A 106 -6.37 -4.93 -9.23
N LYS A 107 -7.53 -4.88 -8.60
CA LYS A 107 -7.57 -4.71 -7.14
C LYS A 107 -7.02 -5.96 -6.48
N PHE A 108 -6.21 -5.78 -5.45
CA PHE A 108 -5.64 -6.90 -4.70
C PHE A 108 -5.73 -6.62 -3.21
N GLN A 109 -5.80 -7.69 -2.44
CA GLN A 109 -5.99 -7.60 -1.00
C GLN A 109 -4.66 -7.76 -0.27
N SER A 110 -4.45 -6.94 0.75
CA SER A 110 -3.29 -7.08 1.61
C SER A 110 -3.49 -8.24 2.58
N LYS A 111 -2.39 -8.70 3.17
CA LYS A 111 -2.45 -9.69 4.22
C LYS A 111 -2.62 -9.01 5.57
N LEU A 112 -3.34 -9.68 6.45
CA LEU A 112 -3.51 -9.19 7.80
C LEU A 112 -2.17 -9.24 8.53
N LYS A 113 -1.78 -8.14 9.18
CA LYS A 113 -0.51 -8.07 9.90
C LYS A 113 -0.62 -8.63 11.30
N LEU A 114 -1.74 -8.35 11.96
CA LEU A 114 -1.99 -8.83 13.31
C LEU A 114 -3.36 -9.48 13.34
N GLN A 115 -3.46 -10.57 14.09
CA GLN A 115 -4.75 -11.24 14.28
C GLN A 115 -5.33 -10.80 15.61
N VAL A 116 -6.59 -10.44 15.57
CA VAL A 116 -7.35 -10.07 16.75
C VAL A 116 -8.16 -11.29 17.18
N LYS A 117 -8.04 -11.66 18.43
CA LYS A 117 -8.73 -12.83 18.95
C LYS A 117 -10.01 -12.48 19.66
#